data_8abbc429a1b96b6952108a9645f98dcd
#
_entry.id   8abbc429a1b96b6952108a9645f98dcd
#
_cell.length_a   1.000
_cell.length_b   1.000
_cell.length_c   1.000
_cell.angle_alpha   90.00
_cell.angle_beta   90.00
_cell.angle_gamma   90.00
#
_symmetry.space_group_name_H-M   'P 1'
#
loop_
_entity.id
_entity.type
_entity.pdbx_description
1 polymer ?
#
loop_
_entity_poly.entity_id
_entity_poly.type
_entity_poly.pdbx_seq_one_letter_code
_entity_poly.pdbx_strand_id
1 'polypeptide(L)'
;MKKIGFIGLGIMGAAMADHLMDAGYELSVYNRTRSKADALVTRGAKYCESPGLCARGQDAVITIVGYPKDVEEIYLGADGILANLDVGAYTADMTTSSPALAERIYAEAKKRGIHALDAPVTGGDMGARNATLNILVGGDEEAFNAMRPVFAAMGKNIVYEGSAGAGQKTKAANQIAIAGALAGACEAFAYARAAGLDVEKVYTSISGGAAASFQMSNMLRMALDGNFDPGFMIKHFVKDMTIGAETSKEYGVDLPVLEQVLREARAIEERGGGTDGTQSLLKYYE
;
A
#
# COMPACT_ATOMS: atom_id res chain seq x y z
N MET A 1 5.18 5.18 23.51
CA MET A 1 4.72 6.12 22.48
C MET A 1 3.30 6.54 22.80
N LYS A 2 2.99 7.82 22.63
CA LYS A 2 1.66 8.39 22.86
C LYS A 2 1.26 9.35 21.75
N LYS A 3 2.22 10.12 21.24
CA LYS A 3 2.03 11.14 20.20
C LYS A 3 2.48 10.62 18.83
N ILE A 4 1.59 10.64 17.86
CA ILE A 4 1.86 10.13 16.50
C ILE A 4 1.55 11.21 15.48
N GLY A 5 2.53 11.50 14.62
CA GLY A 5 2.30 12.22 13.38
C GLY A 5 1.78 11.26 12.30
N PHE A 6 0.67 11.58 11.65
CA PHE A 6 0.13 10.76 10.55
C PHE A 6 0.02 11.58 9.27
N ILE A 7 0.71 11.14 8.22
CA ILE A 7 0.83 11.86 6.95
C ILE A 7 0.25 11.01 5.81
N GLY A 8 -0.75 11.58 5.12
CA GLY A 8 -1.43 10.92 4.03
C GLY A 8 -2.79 10.35 4.45
N LEU A 9 -3.84 11.13 4.25
CA LEU A 9 -5.22 10.81 4.62
C LEU A 9 -6.04 10.45 3.36
N GLY A 10 -5.50 9.52 2.56
CA GLY A 10 -6.23 8.89 1.46
C GLY A 10 -7.24 7.85 1.97
N ILE A 11 -7.76 7.02 1.05
CA ILE A 11 -8.73 5.95 1.37
C ILE A 11 -8.23 5.04 2.50
N MET A 12 -6.96 4.64 2.44
CA MET A 12 -6.34 3.79 3.46
C MET A 12 -6.00 4.59 4.72
N GLY A 13 -5.25 5.69 4.56
CA GLY A 13 -4.66 6.42 5.67
C GLY A 13 -5.67 7.07 6.61
N ALA A 14 -6.82 7.53 6.11
CA ALA A 14 -7.87 8.08 6.97
C ALA A 14 -8.41 7.02 7.95
N ALA A 15 -8.70 5.81 7.46
CA ALA A 15 -9.16 4.71 8.32
C ALA A 15 -8.07 4.24 9.31
N MET A 16 -6.81 4.17 8.87
CA MET A 16 -5.69 3.80 9.73
C MET A 16 -5.47 4.83 10.86
N ALA A 17 -5.54 6.13 10.54
CA ALA A 17 -5.44 7.21 11.52
C ALA A 17 -6.59 7.17 12.52
N ASP A 18 -7.79 6.84 12.05
CA ASP A 18 -8.99 6.71 12.89
C ASP A 18 -8.81 5.60 13.94
N HIS A 19 -8.32 4.44 13.54
CA HIS A 19 -8.00 3.35 14.47
C HIS A 19 -6.92 3.70 15.50
N LEU A 20 -5.93 4.51 15.13
CA LEU A 20 -4.94 4.99 16.11
C LEU A 20 -5.57 5.90 17.16
N MET A 21 -6.53 6.76 16.77
CA MET A 21 -7.29 7.56 17.74
C MET A 21 -8.15 6.68 18.65
N ASP A 22 -8.81 5.65 18.11
CA ASP A 22 -9.59 4.68 18.89
C ASP A 22 -8.72 3.91 19.88
N ALA A 23 -7.45 3.65 19.53
CA ALA A 23 -6.46 3.04 20.43
C ALA A 23 -5.88 4.02 21.46
N GLY A 24 -6.30 5.29 21.47
CA GLY A 24 -5.92 6.29 22.47
C GLY A 24 -4.64 7.05 22.17
N TYR A 25 -4.14 7.03 20.94
CA TYR A 25 -3.00 7.86 20.53
C TYR A 25 -3.43 9.31 20.27
N GLU A 26 -2.57 10.26 20.63
CA GLU A 26 -2.71 11.69 20.31
C GLU A 26 -2.18 11.91 18.88
N LEU A 27 -3.04 12.31 17.93
CA LEU A 27 -2.63 12.47 16.54
C LEU A 27 -2.37 13.93 16.15
N SER A 28 -1.23 14.15 15.47
CA SER A 28 -1.00 15.27 14.58
C SER A 28 -1.13 14.77 13.14
N VAL A 29 -1.90 15.44 12.28
CA VAL A 29 -2.20 14.95 10.94
C VAL A 29 -1.82 15.96 9.87
N TYR A 30 -1.31 15.46 8.74
CA TYR A 30 -1.06 16.25 7.55
C TYR A 30 -1.56 15.53 6.30
N ASN A 31 -2.18 16.29 5.42
CA ASN A 31 -2.52 15.83 4.07
C ASN A 31 -2.47 17.02 3.10
N ARG A 32 -1.95 16.82 1.90
CA ARG A 32 -1.88 17.85 0.84
C ARG A 32 -3.26 18.47 0.55
N THR A 33 -4.33 17.70 0.58
CA THR A 33 -5.72 18.18 0.52
C THR A 33 -6.25 18.27 1.95
N ARG A 34 -6.32 19.48 2.52
CA ARG A 34 -6.69 19.73 3.92
C ARG A 34 -8.05 19.13 4.29
N SER A 35 -9.06 19.25 3.42
CA SER A 35 -10.42 18.78 3.71
C SER A 35 -10.49 17.28 4.05
N LYS A 36 -9.51 16.47 3.63
CA LYS A 36 -9.44 15.05 4.01
C LYS A 36 -9.10 14.84 5.49
N ALA A 37 -8.62 15.87 6.19
CA ALA A 37 -8.33 15.81 7.63
C ALA A 37 -9.53 16.21 8.51
N ASP A 38 -10.58 16.83 7.94
CA ASP A 38 -11.65 17.49 8.70
C ASP A 38 -12.36 16.54 9.69
N ALA A 39 -12.61 15.30 9.29
CA ALA A 39 -13.25 14.31 10.15
C ALA A 39 -12.37 13.96 11.37
N LEU A 40 -11.06 13.74 11.16
CA LEU A 40 -10.13 13.45 12.25
C LEU A 40 -9.91 14.66 13.16
N VAL A 41 -9.86 15.87 12.60
CA VAL A 41 -9.76 17.12 13.36
C VAL A 41 -11.00 17.31 14.25
N THR A 42 -12.19 17.02 13.73
CA THR A 42 -13.45 17.05 14.51
C THR A 42 -13.39 16.06 15.68
N ARG A 43 -12.70 14.95 15.55
CA ARG A 43 -12.46 13.97 16.60
C ARG A 43 -11.32 14.35 17.57
N GLY A 44 -10.60 15.43 17.33
CA GLY A 44 -9.55 15.95 18.22
C GLY A 44 -8.12 15.79 17.70
N ALA A 45 -7.89 15.34 16.46
CA ALA A 45 -6.56 15.36 15.86
C ALA A 45 -6.11 16.79 15.55
N LYS A 46 -4.83 17.07 15.74
CA LYS A 46 -4.23 18.37 15.42
C LYS A 46 -3.85 18.41 13.94
N TYR A 47 -4.42 19.31 13.16
CA TYR A 47 -3.97 19.54 11.79
C TYR A 47 -2.64 20.30 11.77
N CYS A 48 -1.74 19.91 10.86
CA CYS A 48 -0.46 20.54 10.59
C CYS A 48 -0.39 21.00 9.13
N GLU A 49 0.29 22.14 8.87
CA GLU A 49 0.36 22.74 7.53
C GLU A 49 1.50 22.14 6.67
N SER A 50 2.39 21.33 7.25
CA SER A 50 3.48 20.68 6.53
C SER A 50 3.87 19.34 7.16
N PRO A 51 4.59 18.46 6.42
CA PRO A 51 5.14 17.22 6.96
C PRO A 51 6.06 17.45 8.15
N GLY A 52 6.94 18.45 8.08
CA GLY A 52 7.87 18.80 9.16
C GLY A 52 7.15 19.25 10.41
N LEU A 53 6.11 20.09 10.29
CA LEU A 53 5.28 20.50 11.44
C LEU A 53 4.51 19.31 12.05
N CYS A 54 4.14 18.33 11.22
CA CYS A 54 3.48 17.12 11.68
C CYS A 54 4.44 16.18 12.42
N ALA A 55 5.74 16.26 12.12
CA ALA A 55 6.76 15.41 12.72
C ALA A 55 7.28 15.95 14.08
N ARG A 56 7.25 17.27 14.31
CA ARG A 56 7.84 17.90 15.51
C ARG A 56 7.19 17.44 16.81
N GLY A 57 8.02 16.98 17.75
CA GLY A 57 7.60 16.56 19.08
C GLY A 57 6.73 15.30 19.09
N GLN A 58 6.78 14.50 18.04
CA GLN A 58 6.10 13.22 17.98
C GLN A 58 7.02 12.08 18.45
N ASP A 59 6.43 11.07 19.10
CA ASP A 59 7.15 9.84 19.44
C ASP A 59 7.36 8.97 18.18
N ALA A 60 6.40 9.03 17.25
CA ALA A 60 6.49 8.33 15.96
C ALA A 60 5.78 9.11 14.85
N VAL A 61 6.22 8.91 13.60
CA VAL A 61 5.54 9.40 12.40
C VAL A 61 5.21 8.23 11.48
N ILE A 62 3.96 8.18 11.02
CA ILE A 62 3.47 7.20 10.05
C ILE A 62 3.10 7.90 8.76
N THR A 63 3.50 7.32 7.64
CA THR A 63 3.17 7.85 6.30
C THR A 63 2.49 6.80 5.45
N ILE A 64 1.49 7.22 4.67
CA ILE A 64 0.92 6.43 3.58
C ILE A 64 0.45 7.36 2.48
N VAL A 65 1.25 7.49 1.43
CA VAL A 65 1.03 8.45 0.33
C VAL A 65 0.94 7.75 -1.03
N GLY A 66 0.95 8.49 -2.13
CA GLY A 66 0.64 7.93 -3.44
C GLY A 66 1.81 7.24 -4.15
N TYR A 67 2.97 7.88 -4.18
CA TYR A 67 4.08 7.51 -5.07
C TYR A 67 5.42 7.62 -4.37
N PRO A 68 6.47 6.90 -4.85
CA PRO A 68 7.82 7.00 -4.29
C PRO A 68 8.37 8.43 -4.22
N LYS A 69 8.09 9.27 -5.23
CA LYS A 69 8.50 10.69 -5.22
C LYS A 69 7.86 11.48 -4.08
N ASP A 70 6.59 11.19 -3.75
CA ASP A 70 5.91 11.83 -2.62
C ASP A 70 6.57 11.40 -1.29
N VAL A 71 6.96 10.12 -1.17
CA VAL A 71 7.71 9.59 -0.03
C VAL A 71 9.07 10.29 0.11
N GLU A 72 9.82 10.38 -0.99
CA GLU A 72 11.13 11.05 -0.99
C GLU A 72 11.02 12.51 -0.53
N GLU A 73 10.06 13.26 -1.06
CA GLU A 73 9.83 14.66 -0.68
C GLU A 73 9.45 14.80 0.80
N ILE A 74 8.53 13.96 1.30
CA ILE A 74 8.05 14.01 2.68
C ILE A 74 9.16 13.63 3.67
N TYR A 75 10.03 12.67 3.33
CA TYR A 75 11.09 12.23 4.24
C TYR A 75 12.35 13.09 4.14
N LEU A 76 12.83 13.37 2.93
CA LEU A 76 14.15 13.93 2.66
C LEU A 76 14.12 15.40 2.24
N GLY A 77 12.94 15.97 2.02
CA GLY A 77 12.77 17.38 1.70
C GLY A 77 13.24 18.32 2.83
N ALA A 78 13.46 19.59 2.52
CA ALA A 78 13.95 20.59 3.48
C ALA A 78 13.01 20.77 4.69
N ASP A 79 11.68 20.70 4.48
CA ASP A 79 10.66 20.67 5.54
C ASP A 79 10.06 19.26 5.70
N GLY A 80 10.89 18.25 5.52
CA GLY A 80 10.51 16.86 5.63
C GLY A 80 10.61 16.30 7.04
N ILE A 81 10.22 15.05 7.19
CA ILE A 81 10.17 14.35 8.47
C ILE A 81 11.55 14.29 9.11
N LEU A 82 12.59 13.83 8.39
CA LEU A 82 13.91 13.62 8.97
C LEU A 82 14.61 14.92 9.40
N ALA A 83 14.20 16.07 8.86
CA ALA A 83 14.72 17.37 9.28
C ALA A 83 14.06 17.90 10.56
N ASN A 84 12.93 17.36 10.96
CA ASN A 84 12.08 17.91 12.03
C ASN A 84 11.70 16.92 13.12
N LEU A 85 11.92 15.62 12.93
CA LEU A 85 11.67 14.58 13.92
C LEU A 85 12.81 14.53 14.95
N ASP A 86 12.48 14.33 16.19
CA ASP A 86 13.44 14.33 17.30
C ASP A 86 14.32 13.05 17.28
N VAL A 87 15.53 13.18 17.83
CA VAL A 87 16.45 12.06 18.03
C VAL A 87 15.80 11.02 18.94
N GLY A 88 15.90 9.74 18.57
CA GLY A 88 15.31 8.60 19.29
C GLY A 88 13.83 8.35 18.95
N ALA A 89 13.20 9.21 18.14
CA ALA A 89 11.85 8.97 17.65
C ALA A 89 11.83 7.96 16.49
N TYR A 90 10.63 7.50 16.16
CA TYR A 90 10.41 6.45 15.15
C TYR A 90 9.69 7.00 13.93
N THR A 91 9.91 6.37 12.78
CA THR A 91 9.08 6.61 11.60
C THR A 91 8.84 5.32 10.83
N ALA A 92 7.63 5.18 10.26
CA ALA A 92 7.26 4.03 9.44
C ALA A 92 6.56 4.49 8.16
N ASP A 93 7.16 4.19 7.01
CA ASP A 93 6.50 4.39 5.72
C ASP A 93 5.67 3.16 5.34
N MET A 94 4.35 3.33 5.34
CA MET A 94 3.39 2.28 4.98
C MET A 94 2.96 2.38 3.50
N THR A 95 3.56 3.27 2.75
CA THR A 95 3.38 3.38 1.30
C THR A 95 4.07 2.22 0.58
N THR A 96 3.47 1.68 -0.48
CA THR A 96 4.22 0.85 -1.42
C THR A 96 5.16 1.72 -2.23
N SER A 97 6.47 1.56 -2.00
CA SER A 97 7.54 2.39 -2.53
C SER A 97 8.73 1.55 -2.99
N SER A 98 9.79 2.20 -3.48
CA SER A 98 11.02 1.53 -3.91
C SER A 98 11.81 1.01 -2.71
N PRO A 99 12.30 -0.25 -2.73
CA PRO A 99 13.22 -0.75 -1.72
C PRO A 99 14.47 0.10 -1.54
N ALA A 100 15.07 0.57 -2.63
CA ALA A 100 16.26 1.44 -2.59
C ALA A 100 15.96 2.79 -1.90
N LEU A 101 14.76 3.36 -2.09
CA LEU A 101 14.36 4.57 -1.37
C LEU A 101 14.17 4.29 0.11
N ALA A 102 13.58 3.16 0.49
CA ALA A 102 13.44 2.77 1.89
C ALA A 102 14.81 2.60 2.58
N GLU A 103 15.75 1.93 1.93
CA GLU A 103 17.14 1.78 2.39
C GLU A 103 17.85 3.14 2.55
N ARG A 104 17.63 4.07 1.61
CA ARG A 104 18.17 5.43 1.67
C ARG A 104 17.57 6.23 2.83
N ILE A 105 16.26 6.18 3.02
CA ILE A 105 15.58 6.84 4.15
C ILE A 105 16.10 6.29 5.47
N TYR A 106 16.23 4.98 5.60
CA TYR A 106 16.82 4.34 6.78
C TYR A 106 18.23 4.85 7.07
N ALA A 107 19.10 4.90 6.06
CA ALA A 107 20.47 5.36 6.21
C ALA A 107 20.56 6.82 6.65
N GLU A 108 19.71 7.71 6.09
CA GLU A 108 19.65 9.13 6.46
C GLU A 108 19.03 9.33 7.88
N ALA A 109 18.00 8.55 8.24
CA ALA A 109 17.42 8.55 9.56
C ALA A 109 18.44 8.13 10.63
N LYS A 110 19.19 7.06 10.36
CA LYS A 110 20.24 6.52 11.27
C LYS A 110 21.33 7.55 11.57
N LYS A 111 21.77 8.34 10.57
CA LYS A 111 22.73 9.45 10.79
C LYS A 111 22.21 10.51 11.77
N ARG A 112 20.91 10.62 11.92
CA ARG A 112 20.21 11.58 12.78
C ARG A 112 19.74 10.95 14.10
N GLY A 113 20.04 9.68 14.35
CA GLY A 113 19.57 8.97 15.52
C GLY A 113 18.07 8.73 15.55
N ILE A 114 17.43 8.64 14.37
CA ILE A 114 16.01 8.35 14.17
C ILE A 114 15.87 6.90 13.73
N HIS A 115 14.84 6.20 14.22
CA HIS A 115 14.53 4.82 13.87
C HIS A 115 13.52 4.78 12.71
N ALA A 116 13.96 4.39 11.51
CA ALA A 116 13.10 4.31 10.34
C ALA A 116 12.78 2.88 9.95
N LEU A 117 11.51 2.62 9.63
CA LEU A 117 10.97 1.36 9.15
C LEU A 117 10.27 1.57 7.80
N ASP A 118 10.40 0.62 6.89
CA ASP A 118 9.50 0.44 5.76
C ASP A 118 8.45 -0.60 6.15
N ALA A 119 7.17 -0.23 6.05
CA ALA A 119 6.08 -1.04 6.58
C ALA A 119 4.87 -1.09 5.61
N PRO A 120 5.08 -1.39 4.31
CA PRO A 120 3.98 -1.47 3.37
C PRO A 120 2.94 -2.50 3.80
N VAL A 121 1.70 -2.30 3.29
CA VAL A 121 0.55 -3.06 3.74
C VAL A 121 -0.12 -3.84 2.61
N THR A 122 -0.82 -4.90 2.96
CA THR A 122 -1.76 -5.61 2.09
C THR A 122 -3.07 -5.89 2.82
N GLY A 123 -4.17 -6.00 2.07
CA GLY A 123 -5.54 -6.14 2.60
C GLY A 123 -6.52 -5.12 2.03
N GLY A 124 -6.03 -4.14 1.24
CA GLY A 124 -6.86 -3.13 0.57
C GLY A 124 -7.57 -2.19 1.54
N ASP A 125 -8.55 -1.45 1.02
CA ASP A 125 -9.36 -0.51 1.79
C ASP A 125 -10.21 -1.21 2.87
N MET A 126 -10.71 -2.40 2.60
CA MET A 126 -11.44 -3.21 3.58
C MET A 126 -10.55 -3.62 4.75
N GLY A 127 -9.29 -4.00 4.48
CA GLY A 127 -8.33 -4.29 5.54
C GLY A 127 -8.02 -3.07 6.40
N ALA A 128 -7.90 -1.88 5.79
CA ALA A 128 -7.70 -0.64 6.50
C ALA A 128 -8.91 -0.28 7.36
N ARG A 129 -10.14 -0.35 6.82
CA ARG A 129 -11.39 -0.06 7.53
C ARG A 129 -11.62 -0.99 8.72
N ASN A 130 -11.26 -2.26 8.61
CA ASN A 130 -11.50 -3.28 9.62
C ASN A 130 -10.32 -3.50 10.57
N ALA A 131 -9.24 -2.71 10.49
CA ALA A 131 -7.98 -2.92 11.21
C ALA A 131 -7.42 -4.35 11.05
N THR A 132 -7.51 -4.90 9.85
CA THR A 132 -7.09 -6.28 9.54
C THR A 132 -5.95 -6.34 8.52
N LEU A 133 -5.21 -5.23 8.36
CA LEU A 133 -4.08 -5.18 7.44
C LEU A 133 -3.01 -6.24 7.79
N ASN A 134 -2.36 -6.77 6.75
CA ASN A 134 -1.05 -7.38 6.92
C ASN A 134 -0.01 -6.29 6.73
N ILE A 135 0.91 -6.15 7.67
CA ILE A 135 1.95 -5.12 7.71
C ILE A 135 3.31 -5.80 7.60
N LEU A 136 4.05 -5.48 6.54
CA LEU A 136 5.29 -6.13 6.16
C LEU A 136 6.45 -5.19 6.53
N VAL A 137 7.16 -5.50 7.63
CA VAL A 137 8.07 -4.50 8.23
C VAL A 137 9.54 -4.83 7.99
N GLY A 138 10.26 -3.89 7.37
CA GLY A 138 11.71 -3.89 7.25
C GLY A 138 12.36 -2.80 8.11
N GLY A 139 13.56 -3.07 8.61
CA GLY A 139 14.36 -2.15 9.43
C GLY A 139 15.03 -2.83 10.61
N ASP A 140 15.38 -2.06 11.65
CA ASP A 140 15.96 -2.63 12.87
C ASP A 140 14.88 -3.38 13.67
N GLU A 141 15.17 -4.60 14.13
CA GLU A 141 14.25 -5.45 14.89
C GLU A 141 13.82 -4.79 16.22
N GLU A 142 14.70 -4.06 16.87
CA GLU A 142 14.36 -3.28 18.07
C GLU A 142 13.31 -2.21 17.78
N ALA A 143 13.46 -1.50 16.66
CA ALA A 143 12.48 -0.51 16.21
C ALA A 143 11.14 -1.16 15.84
N PHE A 144 11.16 -2.30 15.15
CA PHE A 144 9.98 -3.10 14.88
C PHE A 144 9.24 -3.47 16.18
N ASN A 145 9.94 -4.00 17.18
CA ASN A 145 9.34 -4.40 18.45
C ASN A 145 8.75 -3.19 19.19
N ALA A 146 9.40 -2.03 19.16
CA ALA A 146 8.91 -0.80 19.75
C ALA A 146 7.63 -0.25 19.06
N MET A 147 7.55 -0.39 17.71
CA MET A 147 6.40 0.09 16.92
C MET A 147 5.26 -0.92 16.83
N ARG A 148 5.48 -2.18 17.21
CA ARG A 148 4.48 -3.26 17.12
C ARG A 148 3.12 -2.91 17.76
N PRO A 149 3.02 -2.27 18.94
CA PRO A 149 1.74 -1.85 19.49
C PRO A 149 0.98 -0.84 18.61
N VAL A 150 1.71 0.04 17.92
CA VAL A 150 1.14 1.01 17.00
C VAL A 150 0.59 0.30 15.76
N PHE A 151 1.35 -0.62 15.19
CA PHE A 151 0.90 -1.44 14.06
C PHE A 151 -0.33 -2.31 14.42
N ALA A 152 -0.38 -2.83 15.64
CA ALA A 152 -1.50 -3.66 16.11
C ALA A 152 -2.85 -2.92 16.17
N ALA A 153 -2.84 -1.60 16.23
CA ALA A 153 -4.07 -0.81 16.11
C ALA A 153 -4.66 -0.80 14.69
N MET A 154 -3.84 -1.10 13.66
CA MET A 154 -4.22 -0.98 12.25
C MET A 154 -4.24 -2.32 11.51
N GLY A 155 -3.64 -3.36 12.06
CA GLY A 155 -3.48 -4.66 11.39
C GLY A 155 -3.43 -5.85 12.34
N LYS A 156 -3.69 -7.03 11.78
CA LYS A 156 -3.69 -8.29 12.53
C LYS A 156 -2.42 -9.11 12.34
N ASN A 157 -1.89 -9.12 11.12
CA ASN A 157 -0.70 -9.87 10.79
C ASN A 157 0.45 -8.89 10.58
N ILE A 158 1.38 -8.84 11.54
CA ILE A 158 2.49 -7.90 11.57
C ILE A 158 3.77 -8.72 11.54
N VAL A 159 4.46 -8.68 10.39
CA VAL A 159 5.61 -9.56 10.12
C VAL A 159 6.88 -8.72 10.00
N TYR A 160 7.91 -9.15 10.75
CA TYR A 160 9.25 -8.63 10.56
C TYR A 160 9.91 -9.36 9.38
N GLU A 161 10.18 -8.64 8.32
CA GLU A 161 10.69 -9.19 7.05
C GLU A 161 12.23 -9.15 6.96
N GLY A 162 12.89 -8.45 7.88
CA GLY A 162 14.34 -8.31 7.93
C GLY A 162 14.83 -6.85 7.92
N SER A 163 16.03 -6.62 7.38
CA SER A 163 16.64 -5.29 7.32
C SER A 163 15.84 -4.29 6.49
N ALA A 164 16.24 -3.02 6.54
CA ALA A 164 15.61 -1.95 5.77
C ALA A 164 15.44 -2.31 4.28
N GLY A 165 14.28 -2.01 3.73
CA GLY A 165 13.86 -2.38 2.38
C GLY A 165 13.23 -3.77 2.26
N ALA A 166 13.33 -4.65 3.29
CA ALA A 166 12.77 -5.99 3.24
C ALA A 166 11.23 -5.97 3.16
N GLY A 167 10.56 -5.07 3.84
CA GLY A 167 9.12 -4.87 3.73
C GLY A 167 8.69 -4.53 2.31
N GLN A 168 9.39 -3.58 1.66
CA GLN A 168 9.11 -3.21 0.27
C GLN A 168 9.41 -4.35 -0.71
N LYS A 169 10.46 -5.13 -0.49
CA LYS A 169 10.79 -6.32 -1.30
C LYS A 169 9.70 -7.38 -1.17
N THR A 170 9.22 -7.65 0.04
CA THR A 170 8.09 -8.56 0.28
C THR A 170 6.81 -8.04 -0.36
N LYS A 171 6.57 -6.72 -0.28
CA LYS A 171 5.42 -6.09 -0.96
C LYS A 171 5.49 -6.23 -2.48
N ALA A 172 6.67 -6.07 -3.08
CA ALA A 172 6.86 -6.31 -4.51
C ALA A 172 6.52 -7.75 -4.89
N ALA A 173 7.01 -8.75 -4.12
CA ALA A 173 6.67 -10.15 -4.34
C ALA A 173 5.15 -10.42 -4.24
N ASN A 174 4.47 -9.79 -3.26
CA ASN A 174 3.01 -9.87 -3.14
C ASN A 174 2.31 -9.30 -4.39
N GLN A 175 2.74 -8.15 -4.92
CA GLN A 175 2.12 -7.53 -6.08
C GLN A 175 2.38 -8.33 -7.37
N ILE A 176 3.53 -8.96 -7.50
CA ILE A 176 3.85 -9.89 -8.59
C ILE A 176 2.88 -11.08 -8.59
N ALA A 177 2.65 -11.69 -7.43
CA ALA A 177 1.72 -12.81 -7.28
C ALA A 177 0.27 -12.39 -7.60
N ILE A 178 -0.16 -11.21 -7.12
CA ILE A 178 -1.49 -10.65 -7.42
C ILE A 178 -1.66 -10.43 -8.93
N ALA A 179 -0.65 -9.89 -9.61
CA ALA A 179 -0.70 -9.61 -11.05
C ALA A 179 -0.98 -10.89 -11.85
N GLY A 180 -0.21 -11.94 -11.62
CA GLY A 180 -0.40 -13.22 -12.32
C GLY A 180 -1.75 -13.87 -12.02
N ALA A 181 -2.19 -13.86 -10.76
CA ALA A 181 -3.48 -14.43 -10.37
C ALA A 181 -4.67 -13.69 -10.99
N LEU A 182 -4.60 -12.35 -11.05
CA LEU A 182 -5.67 -11.53 -11.64
C LEU A 182 -5.74 -11.72 -13.16
N ALA A 183 -4.60 -11.65 -13.85
CA ALA A 183 -4.55 -11.83 -15.29
C ALA A 183 -5.05 -13.24 -15.71
N GLY A 184 -4.57 -14.29 -15.04
CA GLY A 184 -5.04 -15.66 -15.31
C GLY A 184 -6.54 -15.84 -15.09
N ALA A 185 -7.12 -15.19 -14.08
CA ALA A 185 -8.56 -15.17 -13.87
C ALA A 185 -9.29 -14.45 -15.03
N CYS A 186 -8.82 -13.28 -15.46
CA CYS A 186 -9.40 -12.53 -16.57
C CYS A 186 -9.32 -13.32 -17.89
N GLU A 187 -8.17 -13.90 -18.22
CA GLU A 187 -7.99 -14.75 -19.41
C GLU A 187 -8.91 -15.97 -19.43
N ALA A 188 -9.04 -16.67 -18.29
CA ALA A 188 -9.91 -17.83 -18.17
C ALA A 188 -11.37 -17.46 -18.50
N PHE A 189 -11.84 -16.29 -18.11
CA PHE A 189 -13.20 -15.84 -18.38
C PHE A 189 -13.38 -15.27 -19.79
N ALA A 190 -12.38 -14.60 -20.34
CA ALA A 190 -12.35 -14.26 -21.75
C ALA A 190 -12.44 -15.50 -22.65
N TYR A 191 -11.66 -16.54 -22.32
CA TYR A 191 -11.74 -17.83 -22.99
C TYR A 191 -13.13 -18.46 -22.87
N ALA A 192 -13.70 -18.50 -21.65
CA ALA A 192 -15.02 -19.10 -21.43
C ALA A 192 -16.11 -18.42 -22.28
N ARG A 193 -16.10 -17.08 -22.34
CA ARG A 193 -17.01 -16.31 -23.22
C ARG A 193 -16.82 -16.66 -24.69
N ALA A 194 -15.58 -16.66 -25.16
CA ALA A 194 -15.26 -16.98 -26.55
C ALA A 194 -15.64 -18.42 -26.92
N ALA A 195 -15.55 -19.36 -25.98
CA ALA A 195 -15.98 -20.76 -26.15
C ALA A 195 -17.51 -20.95 -26.04
N GLY A 196 -18.29 -19.89 -25.81
CA GLY A 196 -19.75 -19.97 -25.70
C GLY A 196 -20.25 -20.62 -24.40
N LEU A 197 -19.42 -20.65 -23.35
CA LEU A 197 -19.79 -21.21 -22.06
C LEU A 197 -20.58 -20.22 -21.21
N ASP A 198 -21.42 -20.75 -20.35
CA ASP A 198 -22.10 -19.98 -19.31
C ASP A 198 -21.09 -19.56 -18.24
N VAL A 199 -20.80 -18.26 -18.18
CA VAL A 199 -19.76 -17.68 -17.34
C VAL A 199 -20.05 -17.91 -15.85
N GLU A 200 -21.32 -17.87 -15.42
CA GLU A 200 -21.70 -18.11 -14.03
C GLU A 200 -21.47 -19.57 -13.63
N LYS A 201 -21.75 -20.49 -14.53
CA LYS A 201 -21.45 -21.91 -14.30
C LYS A 201 -19.95 -22.18 -14.24
N VAL A 202 -19.18 -21.56 -15.15
CA VAL A 202 -17.71 -21.66 -15.11
C VAL A 202 -17.18 -21.10 -13.78
N TYR A 203 -17.61 -19.91 -13.35
CA TYR A 203 -17.23 -19.35 -12.07
C TYR A 203 -17.50 -20.32 -10.91
N THR A 204 -18.73 -20.81 -10.82
CA THR A 204 -19.14 -21.77 -9.77
C THR A 204 -18.27 -23.04 -9.77
N SER A 205 -17.90 -23.52 -10.96
CA SER A 205 -17.15 -24.78 -11.10
C SER A 205 -15.69 -24.67 -10.70
N ILE A 206 -15.02 -23.51 -10.93
CA ILE A 206 -13.57 -23.41 -10.78
C ILE A 206 -13.12 -22.52 -9.63
N SER A 207 -13.97 -21.61 -9.12
CA SER A 207 -13.57 -20.62 -8.09
C SER A 207 -13.23 -21.24 -6.73
N GLY A 208 -13.73 -22.43 -6.44
CA GLY A 208 -13.46 -23.17 -5.19
C GLY A 208 -12.41 -24.27 -5.31
N GLY A 209 -11.87 -24.50 -6.50
CA GLY A 209 -10.90 -25.57 -6.81
C GLY A 209 -9.45 -25.11 -6.87
N ALA A 210 -8.65 -25.82 -7.67
CA ALA A 210 -7.22 -25.53 -7.86
C ALA A 210 -6.94 -24.12 -8.47
N ALA A 211 -7.91 -23.53 -9.17
CA ALA A 211 -7.84 -22.16 -9.70
C ALA A 211 -8.19 -21.10 -8.66
N ALA A 212 -8.53 -21.47 -7.42
CA ALA A 212 -8.96 -20.54 -6.38
C ALA A 212 -7.86 -19.54 -6.04
N SER A 213 -8.26 -18.28 -5.91
CA SER A 213 -7.43 -17.18 -5.42
C SER A 213 -8.33 -16.06 -4.92
N PHE A 214 -7.78 -15.12 -4.14
CA PHE A 214 -8.52 -13.92 -3.77
C PHE A 214 -8.98 -13.15 -5.03
N GLN A 215 -8.15 -13.12 -6.07
CA GLN A 215 -8.45 -12.45 -7.34
C GLN A 215 -9.64 -13.12 -8.04
N MET A 216 -9.66 -14.45 -8.09
CA MET A 216 -10.77 -15.23 -8.65
C MET A 216 -12.06 -15.00 -7.84
N SER A 217 -12.00 -15.17 -6.53
CA SER A 217 -13.21 -15.20 -5.68
C SER A 217 -13.81 -13.81 -5.42
N ASN A 218 -12.99 -12.75 -5.41
CA ASN A 218 -13.45 -11.40 -5.08
C ASN A 218 -13.37 -10.44 -6.27
N MET A 219 -12.19 -10.27 -6.86
CA MET A 219 -12.01 -9.25 -7.91
C MET A 219 -12.76 -9.62 -9.18
N LEU A 220 -12.60 -10.85 -9.64
CA LEU A 220 -13.33 -11.31 -10.82
C LEU A 220 -14.83 -11.32 -10.57
N ARG A 221 -15.30 -11.73 -9.39
CA ARG A 221 -16.74 -11.68 -9.04
C ARG A 221 -17.28 -10.26 -9.20
N MET A 222 -16.59 -9.25 -8.65
CA MET A 222 -16.98 -7.84 -8.82
C MET A 222 -17.05 -7.46 -10.29
N ALA A 223 -16.07 -7.86 -11.10
CA ALA A 223 -16.06 -7.56 -12.55
C ALA A 223 -17.25 -8.21 -13.28
N LEU A 224 -17.61 -9.45 -12.95
CA LEU A 224 -18.77 -10.15 -13.53
C LEU A 224 -20.09 -9.48 -13.16
N ASP A 225 -20.18 -8.91 -11.96
CA ASP A 225 -21.33 -8.11 -11.50
C ASP A 225 -21.34 -6.69 -12.10
N GLY A 226 -20.38 -6.33 -12.96
CA GLY A 226 -20.25 -5.00 -13.54
C GLY A 226 -19.78 -3.93 -12.55
N ASN A 227 -19.27 -4.34 -11.39
CA ASN A 227 -18.76 -3.42 -10.37
C ASN A 227 -17.24 -3.21 -10.54
N PHE A 228 -16.87 -2.02 -10.96
CA PHE A 228 -15.49 -1.57 -11.14
C PHE A 228 -15.05 -0.53 -10.10
N ASP A 229 -15.81 -0.36 -9.02
CA ASP A 229 -15.45 0.53 -7.93
C ASP A 229 -14.10 0.13 -7.30
N PRO A 230 -13.22 1.10 -7.01
CA PRO A 230 -11.86 0.81 -6.60
C PRO A 230 -11.74 0.45 -5.12
N GLY A 231 -11.49 -0.82 -4.81
CA GLY A 231 -10.79 -1.18 -3.57
C GLY A 231 -9.28 -0.94 -3.67
N PHE A 232 -8.73 -1.11 -4.88
CA PHE A 232 -7.37 -0.77 -5.25
C PHE A 232 -7.35 -0.33 -6.73
N MET A 233 -6.86 0.88 -7.00
CA MET A 233 -6.94 1.51 -8.32
C MET A 233 -5.90 0.95 -9.30
N ILE A 234 -6.27 0.86 -10.58
CA ILE A 234 -5.37 0.48 -11.69
C ILE A 234 -4.08 1.31 -11.68
N LYS A 235 -4.14 2.64 -11.57
CA LYS A 235 -2.94 3.51 -11.55
C LYS A 235 -1.94 3.17 -10.44
N HIS A 236 -2.42 2.75 -9.28
CA HIS A 236 -1.57 2.31 -8.17
C HIS A 236 -1.05 0.88 -8.41
N PHE A 237 -1.83 0.04 -9.05
CA PHE A 237 -1.39 -1.29 -9.46
C PHE A 237 -0.29 -1.21 -10.53
N VAL A 238 -0.45 -0.33 -11.54
CA VAL A 238 0.60 -0.01 -12.53
C VAL A 238 1.89 0.45 -11.83
N LYS A 239 1.77 1.38 -10.86
CA LYS A 239 2.93 1.83 -10.07
C LYS A 239 3.60 0.67 -9.34
N ASP A 240 2.82 -0.16 -8.65
CA ASP A 240 3.36 -1.27 -7.84
C ASP A 240 4.05 -2.32 -8.72
N MET A 241 3.44 -2.68 -9.86
CA MET A 241 4.05 -3.59 -10.84
C MET A 241 5.31 -2.99 -11.48
N THR A 242 5.33 -1.66 -11.71
CA THR A 242 6.53 -0.98 -12.24
C THR A 242 7.68 -1.10 -11.26
N ILE A 243 7.46 -0.87 -9.96
CA ILE A 243 8.48 -1.08 -8.91
C ILE A 243 8.97 -2.54 -8.94
N GLY A 244 8.06 -3.51 -9.02
CA GLY A 244 8.42 -4.93 -9.11
C GLY A 244 9.27 -5.25 -10.34
N ALA A 245 8.91 -4.73 -11.52
CA ALA A 245 9.62 -4.95 -12.77
C ALA A 245 11.00 -4.27 -12.80
N GLU A 246 11.14 -3.09 -12.20
CA GLU A 246 12.43 -2.39 -12.09
C GLU A 246 13.37 -3.12 -11.13
N THR A 247 12.90 -3.45 -9.92
CA THR A 247 13.71 -4.15 -8.92
C THR A 247 14.07 -5.58 -9.32
N SER A 248 13.22 -6.29 -10.06
CA SER A 248 13.55 -7.63 -10.56
C SER A 248 14.76 -7.61 -11.50
N LYS A 249 14.90 -6.56 -12.32
CA LYS A 249 16.06 -6.39 -13.22
C LYS A 249 17.36 -6.15 -12.44
N GLU A 250 17.28 -5.38 -11.34
CA GLU A 250 18.43 -5.16 -10.44
C GLU A 250 18.91 -6.47 -9.82
N TYR A 251 17.99 -7.42 -9.58
CA TYR A 251 18.30 -8.76 -9.04
C TYR A 251 18.61 -9.81 -10.11
N GLY A 252 18.58 -9.42 -11.41
CA GLY A 252 18.85 -10.36 -12.51
C GLY A 252 17.74 -11.39 -12.73
N VAL A 253 16.50 -11.09 -12.39
CA VAL A 253 15.34 -11.98 -12.54
C VAL A 253 14.38 -11.44 -13.58
N ASP A 254 14.12 -12.22 -14.64
CA ASP A 254 13.11 -11.91 -15.63
C ASP A 254 11.73 -12.35 -15.16
N LEU A 255 10.76 -11.45 -15.26
CA LEU A 255 9.36 -11.69 -14.85
C LEU A 255 8.39 -11.43 -16.02
N PRO A 256 8.37 -12.32 -17.05
CA PRO A 256 7.61 -12.08 -18.28
C PRO A 256 6.09 -11.97 -18.05
N VAL A 257 5.53 -12.68 -17.06
CA VAL A 257 4.12 -12.58 -16.69
C VAL A 257 3.83 -11.20 -16.12
N LEU A 258 4.65 -10.72 -15.18
CA LEU A 258 4.49 -9.39 -14.61
C LEU A 258 4.56 -8.30 -15.69
N GLU A 259 5.52 -8.39 -16.61
CA GLU A 259 5.69 -7.41 -17.68
C GLU A 259 4.49 -7.41 -18.64
N GLN A 260 3.90 -8.58 -18.91
CA GLN A 260 2.68 -8.67 -19.72
C GLN A 260 1.50 -7.99 -19.03
N VAL A 261 1.24 -8.33 -17.76
CA VAL A 261 0.13 -7.74 -16.99
C VAL A 261 0.31 -6.23 -16.80
N LEU A 262 1.55 -5.76 -16.65
CA LEU A 262 1.85 -4.34 -16.57
C LEU A 262 1.48 -3.60 -17.88
N ARG A 263 1.75 -4.19 -19.05
CA ARG A 263 1.33 -3.63 -20.35
C ARG A 263 -0.21 -3.56 -20.47
N GLU A 264 -0.91 -4.58 -20.04
CA GLU A 264 -2.37 -4.65 -20.05
C GLU A 264 -3.01 -3.60 -19.14
N ALA A 265 -2.50 -3.49 -17.91
CA ALA A 265 -2.98 -2.49 -16.95
C ALA A 265 -2.69 -1.06 -17.42
N ARG A 266 -1.54 -0.80 -18.06
CA ARG A 266 -1.25 0.49 -18.70
C ARG A 266 -2.22 0.82 -19.83
N ALA A 267 -2.58 -0.16 -20.64
CA ALA A 267 -3.57 0.05 -21.70
C ALA A 267 -4.95 0.44 -21.14
N ILE A 268 -5.36 -0.11 -19.99
CA ILE A 268 -6.58 0.31 -19.29
C ILE A 268 -6.41 1.75 -18.76
N GLU A 269 -5.28 2.08 -18.15
CA GLU A 269 -5.01 3.44 -17.64
C GLU A 269 -5.06 4.48 -18.76
N GLU A 270 -4.43 4.21 -19.92
CA GLU A 270 -4.40 5.07 -21.10
C GLU A 270 -5.81 5.30 -21.70
N ARG A 271 -6.70 4.32 -21.58
CA ARG A 271 -8.11 4.44 -21.97
C ARG A 271 -8.98 5.19 -20.93
N GLY A 272 -8.38 5.75 -19.89
CA GLY A 272 -9.07 6.51 -18.84
C GLY A 272 -9.50 5.69 -17.62
N GLY A 273 -9.23 4.39 -17.58
CA GLY A 273 -9.59 3.49 -16.46
C GLY A 273 -8.63 3.52 -15.27
N GLY A 274 -7.73 4.49 -15.19
CA GLY A 274 -6.71 4.57 -14.13
C GLY A 274 -7.27 4.68 -12.70
N THR A 275 -8.52 5.16 -12.54
CA THR A 275 -9.21 5.25 -11.25
C THR A 275 -10.16 4.10 -10.97
N ASP A 276 -10.38 3.20 -11.93
CA ASP A 276 -11.16 1.98 -11.73
C ASP A 276 -10.41 1.01 -10.80
N GLY A 277 -11.15 0.08 -10.22
CA GLY A 277 -10.59 -1.05 -9.48
C GLY A 277 -9.77 -2.00 -10.37
N THR A 278 -8.81 -2.73 -9.79
CA THR A 278 -7.94 -3.66 -10.52
C THR A 278 -8.71 -4.75 -11.28
N GLN A 279 -9.92 -5.09 -10.87
CA GLN A 279 -10.81 -6.00 -11.59
C GLN A 279 -11.18 -5.49 -12.98
N SER A 280 -11.01 -4.21 -13.28
CA SER A 280 -11.21 -3.65 -14.62
C SER A 280 -10.19 -4.16 -15.63
N LEU A 281 -9.16 -4.92 -15.20
CA LEU A 281 -8.27 -5.64 -16.11
C LEU A 281 -9.05 -6.58 -17.04
N LEU A 282 -10.22 -7.09 -16.63
CA LEU A 282 -11.10 -7.89 -17.49
C LEU A 282 -11.47 -7.14 -18.78
N LYS A 283 -11.64 -5.80 -18.74
CA LYS A 283 -11.97 -4.97 -19.92
C LYS A 283 -10.88 -4.97 -21.00
N TYR A 284 -9.66 -5.42 -20.67
CA TYR A 284 -8.59 -5.54 -21.65
C TYR A 284 -8.88 -6.65 -22.67
N TYR A 285 -9.61 -7.68 -22.25
CA TYR A 285 -9.95 -8.87 -23.02
C TYR A 285 -11.34 -8.80 -23.68
N GLU A 286 -12.07 -7.70 -23.50
CA GLU A 286 -13.36 -7.38 -24.13
C GLU A 286 -13.15 -6.50 -25.38
#